data_df583fe17946cec62dcbac4626834672
#
_entry.id   df583fe17946cec62dcbac4626834672
#
_cell.length_a   1.000
_cell.length_b   1.000
_cell.length_c   1.000
_cell.angle_alpha   90.00
_cell.angle_beta   90.00
_cell.angle_gamma   90.00
#
_symmetry.space_group_name_H-M   'P 1'
#
loop_
_entity.id
_entity.type
_entity.pdbx_description
1 polymer ?
#
loop_
_entity_poly.entity_id
_entity_poly.type
_entity_poly.pdbx_seq_one_letter_code
_entity_poly.pdbx_strand_id
1 'polypeptide(L)'
;PDKLYIPLTDIRMLTKVDLLMLEMLANCNWERPLYLAISVGSVSKLKFDNYFVQEGLAFRFTPLDCKKWGDVGENRLYAVDVERLYDNVMNRYKYGGLDTPGLYLDETTLRTCWYHRRLFAQLAKELIAQGDNERAKKVLAYAEQVIPGYNVPETHESGSYDIATAYAALGEKTKAVTLAVHLI
;
A
#
# COMPACT_ATOMS: atom_id res chain seq x y z
N PRO A 1 0.94 -16.55 -19.81
CA PRO A 1 0.28 -16.14 -21.07
C PRO A 1 1.34 -15.75 -22.10
N ASP A 2 1.20 -16.22 -23.34
CA ASP A 2 2.18 -15.94 -24.41
C ASP A 2 2.08 -14.48 -24.92
N LYS A 3 1.06 -13.75 -24.49
CA LYS A 3 0.80 -12.38 -24.92
C LYS A 3 0.17 -11.56 -23.79
N LEU A 4 0.66 -10.33 -23.62
CA LEU A 4 0.07 -9.32 -22.76
C LEU A 4 -0.74 -8.35 -23.63
N TYR A 5 -2.02 -8.18 -23.30
CA TYR A 5 -2.91 -7.26 -24.00
C TYR A 5 -3.04 -5.95 -23.22
N ILE A 6 -2.62 -4.86 -23.85
CA ILE A 6 -2.72 -3.51 -23.30
C ILE A 6 -3.74 -2.74 -24.15
N PRO A 7 -4.93 -2.41 -23.63
CA PRO A 7 -5.93 -1.66 -24.38
C PRO A 7 -5.48 -0.20 -24.56
N LEU A 8 -5.40 0.25 -25.81
CA LEU A 8 -5.06 1.62 -26.17
C LEU A 8 -6.26 2.42 -26.71
N THR A 9 -7.46 1.85 -26.67
CA THR A 9 -8.67 2.39 -27.32
C THR A 9 -9.05 3.80 -26.90
N ASP A 10 -8.77 4.18 -25.63
CA ASP A 10 -9.11 5.50 -25.07
C ASP A 10 -7.90 6.47 -25.06
N ILE A 11 -6.76 6.03 -25.60
CA ILE A 11 -5.52 6.80 -25.56
C ILE A 11 -5.28 7.46 -26.91
N ARG A 12 -5.46 8.78 -26.95
CA ARG A 12 -5.22 9.56 -28.19
C ARG A 12 -3.75 9.78 -28.49
N MET A 13 -2.88 9.80 -27.46
CA MET A 13 -1.46 10.05 -27.59
C MET A 13 -0.70 9.36 -26.45
N LEU A 14 0.32 8.61 -26.80
CA LEU A 14 1.28 8.04 -25.86
C LEU A 14 2.34 9.08 -25.47
N THR A 15 2.64 9.12 -24.20
CA THR A 15 3.74 9.94 -23.68
C THR A 15 5.08 9.20 -23.82
N LYS A 16 6.19 9.91 -23.62
CA LYS A 16 7.52 9.28 -23.57
C LYS A 16 7.60 8.20 -22.47
N VAL A 17 6.92 8.42 -21.36
CA VAL A 17 6.88 7.46 -20.24
C VAL A 17 6.14 6.21 -20.66
N ASP A 18 5.00 6.35 -21.34
CA ASP A 18 4.23 5.20 -21.83
C ASP A 18 5.06 4.33 -22.78
N LEU A 19 5.76 4.97 -23.73
CA LEU A 19 6.64 4.27 -24.67
C LEU A 19 7.80 3.56 -23.96
N LEU A 20 8.43 4.22 -22.98
CA LEU A 20 9.50 3.61 -22.19
C LEU A 20 9.01 2.40 -21.40
N MET A 21 7.82 2.50 -20.79
CA MET A 21 7.23 1.36 -20.06
C MET A 21 6.93 0.19 -21.00
N LEU A 22 6.39 0.44 -22.18
CA LEU A 22 6.15 -0.60 -23.19
C LEU A 22 7.46 -1.25 -23.66
N GLU A 23 8.51 -0.47 -23.89
CA GLU A 23 9.84 -0.96 -24.27
C GLU A 23 10.46 -1.81 -23.15
N MET A 24 10.37 -1.37 -21.90
CA MET A 24 10.82 -2.15 -20.76
C MET A 24 10.09 -3.48 -20.66
N LEU A 25 8.78 -3.50 -20.84
CA LEU A 25 7.96 -4.72 -20.82
C LEU A 25 8.29 -5.65 -22.00
N ALA A 26 8.54 -5.11 -23.19
CA ALA A 26 8.89 -5.89 -24.36
C ALA A 26 10.25 -6.59 -24.24
N ASN A 27 11.20 -5.98 -23.50
CA ASN A 27 12.57 -6.46 -23.41
C ASN A 27 12.92 -7.12 -22.06
N CYS A 28 12.01 -7.16 -21.08
CA CYS A 28 12.32 -7.69 -19.75
C CYS A 28 12.52 -9.22 -19.71
N ASN A 29 12.01 -9.95 -20.69
CA ASN A 29 12.03 -11.42 -20.77
C ASN A 29 11.58 -12.13 -19.47
N TRP A 30 11.01 -11.38 -18.53
CA TRP A 30 10.59 -11.84 -17.19
C TRP A 30 11.71 -12.41 -16.32
N GLU A 31 12.97 -12.19 -16.70
CA GLU A 31 14.14 -12.60 -15.91
C GLU A 31 14.31 -11.75 -14.65
N ARG A 32 13.86 -10.51 -14.71
CA ARG A 32 13.89 -9.57 -13.58
C ARG A 32 12.48 -9.06 -13.28
N PRO A 33 12.09 -9.00 -11.99
CA PRO A 33 10.81 -8.41 -11.62
C PRO A 33 10.82 -6.91 -11.88
N LEU A 34 9.72 -6.39 -12.41
CA LEU A 34 9.48 -4.97 -12.58
C LEU A 34 8.61 -4.47 -11.43
N TYR A 35 9.02 -3.35 -10.84
CA TYR A 35 8.31 -2.74 -9.73
C TYR A 35 7.99 -1.27 -10.01
N LEU A 36 6.81 -0.84 -9.58
CA LEU A 36 6.40 0.56 -9.51
C LEU A 36 6.36 0.99 -8.05
N ALA A 37 7.09 2.05 -7.69
CA ALA A 37 7.06 2.56 -6.32
C ALA A 37 5.71 3.20 -5.98
N ILE A 38 5.24 3.06 -4.74
CA ILE A 38 3.97 3.65 -4.27
C ILE A 38 3.96 5.18 -4.37
N SER A 39 5.12 5.81 -4.32
CA SER A 39 5.28 7.27 -4.45
C SER A 39 5.16 7.78 -5.87
N VAL A 40 5.19 6.89 -6.86
CA VAL A 40 4.97 7.26 -8.26
C VAL A 40 3.47 7.42 -8.47
N GLY A 41 3.03 8.65 -8.66
CA GLY A 41 1.64 8.93 -8.99
C GLY A 41 1.25 8.41 -10.38
N SER A 42 0.12 8.83 -10.88
CA SER A 42 -0.40 8.46 -12.21
C SER A 42 0.51 9.01 -13.32
N VAL A 43 1.61 8.31 -13.58
CA VAL A 43 2.65 8.72 -14.56
C VAL A 43 2.30 8.25 -15.97
N SER A 44 1.61 7.12 -16.09
CA SER A 44 1.26 6.49 -17.36
C SER A 44 -0.25 6.56 -17.61
N LYS A 45 -0.62 6.74 -18.89
CA LYS A 45 -2.01 6.64 -19.36
C LYS A 45 -2.40 5.20 -19.68
N LEU A 46 -1.43 4.30 -19.67
CA LEU A 46 -1.65 2.87 -19.91
C LEU A 46 -2.40 2.25 -18.75
N LYS A 47 -3.45 1.52 -19.03
CA LYS A 47 -4.29 0.84 -18.02
C LYS A 47 -3.63 -0.46 -17.59
N PHE A 48 -2.58 -0.34 -16.77
CA PHE A 48 -1.85 -1.50 -16.22
C PHE A 48 -2.39 -2.00 -14.87
N ASP A 49 -3.40 -1.35 -14.32
CA ASP A 49 -3.86 -1.58 -12.94
C ASP A 49 -4.14 -3.06 -12.65
N ASN A 50 -4.67 -3.79 -13.63
CA ASN A 50 -4.96 -5.22 -13.50
C ASN A 50 -3.71 -6.11 -13.39
N TYR A 51 -2.55 -5.58 -13.73
CA TYR A 51 -1.28 -6.32 -13.77
C TYR A 51 -0.36 -5.98 -12.60
N PHE A 52 -0.82 -5.14 -11.69
CA PHE A 52 -0.06 -4.78 -10.50
C PHE A 52 -0.54 -5.51 -9.26
N VAL A 53 0.42 -6.03 -8.49
CA VAL A 53 0.21 -6.64 -7.18
C VAL A 53 1.02 -5.86 -6.15
N GLN A 54 0.36 -5.32 -5.15
CA GLN A 54 1.02 -4.62 -4.07
C GLN A 54 1.67 -5.61 -3.10
N GLU A 55 2.97 -5.44 -2.89
CA GLU A 55 3.77 -6.24 -1.95
C GLU A 55 4.33 -5.41 -0.79
N GLY A 56 4.04 -4.10 -0.77
CA GLY A 56 4.53 -3.16 0.23
C GLY A 56 4.57 -1.74 -0.32
N LEU A 57 5.74 -1.08 -0.21
CA LEU A 57 5.99 0.24 -0.79
C LEU A 57 6.17 0.20 -2.32
N ALA A 58 5.93 -0.95 -2.93
CA ALA A 58 6.00 -1.11 -4.36
C ALA A 58 4.93 -2.09 -4.85
N PHE A 59 4.54 -1.89 -6.11
CA PHE A 59 3.66 -2.76 -6.86
C PHE A 59 4.51 -3.59 -7.82
N ARG A 60 4.43 -4.90 -7.72
CA ARG A 60 5.08 -5.80 -8.67
C ARG A 60 4.22 -5.93 -9.92
N PHE A 61 4.82 -5.73 -11.07
CA PHE A 61 4.18 -6.03 -12.34
C PHE A 61 4.15 -7.56 -12.58
N THR A 62 3.01 -8.08 -12.96
CA THR A 62 2.82 -9.49 -13.31
C THR A 62 2.11 -9.60 -14.66
N PRO A 63 2.47 -10.57 -15.52
CA PRO A 63 1.78 -10.78 -16.79
C PRO A 63 0.39 -11.42 -16.63
N LEU A 64 -0.05 -11.65 -15.41
CA LEU A 64 -1.33 -12.26 -15.09
C LEU A 64 -2.35 -11.18 -14.71
N ASP A 65 -3.57 -11.29 -15.24
CA ASP A 65 -4.68 -10.43 -14.86
C ASP A 65 -5.10 -10.72 -13.42
N CYS A 66 -4.67 -9.86 -12.49
CA CYS A 66 -4.88 -10.03 -11.06
C CYS A 66 -6.34 -9.87 -10.62
N LYS A 67 -7.21 -9.26 -11.43
CA LYS A 67 -8.66 -9.21 -11.17
C LYS A 67 -9.31 -10.58 -11.18
N LYS A 68 -8.69 -11.55 -11.86
CA LYS A 68 -9.15 -12.94 -11.89
C LYS A 68 -8.63 -13.78 -10.72
N TRP A 69 -7.76 -13.23 -9.88
CA TRP A 69 -7.00 -13.97 -8.86
C TRP A 69 -7.57 -13.88 -7.45
N GLY A 70 -8.76 -13.43 -7.27
CA GLY A 70 -9.41 -13.36 -5.98
C GLY A 70 -10.31 -12.14 -5.90
N ASP A 71 -10.99 -12.02 -4.78
CA ASP A 71 -11.93 -10.96 -4.45
C ASP A 71 -11.25 -9.58 -4.38
N VAL A 72 -10.79 -9.10 -5.54
CA VAL A 72 -10.45 -7.70 -5.70
C VAL A 72 -11.80 -6.99 -5.70
N GLY A 73 -12.23 -6.50 -4.54
CA GLY A 73 -13.50 -5.80 -4.39
C GLY A 73 -13.66 -4.76 -5.49
N GLU A 74 -14.88 -4.56 -5.98
CA GLU A 74 -15.21 -3.74 -7.17
C GLU A 74 -14.54 -2.36 -7.20
N ASN A 75 -14.10 -1.83 -6.06
CA ASN A 75 -13.47 -0.52 -5.90
C ASN A 75 -11.94 -0.54 -5.80
N ARG A 76 -11.28 -1.67 -6.04
CA ARG A 76 -9.82 -1.74 -5.97
C ARG A 76 -9.17 -1.65 -7.34
N LEU A 77 -8.12 -0.83 -7.41
CA LEU A 77 -7.35 -0.67 -8.64
C LEU A 77 -6.39 -1.83 -8.89
N TYR A 78 -5.88 -2.49 -7.81
CA TYR A 78 -4.88 -3.56 -7.91
C TYR A 78 -5.06 -4.60 -6.81
N ALA A 79 -4.48 -5.78 -7.03
CA ALA A 79 -4.45 -6.86 -6.04
C ALA A 79 -3.39 -6.59 -4.96
N VAL A 80 -3.55 -7.23 -3.81
CA VAL A 80 -2.59 -7.18 -2.69
C VAL A 80 -2.11 -8.60 -2.38
N ASP A 81 -0.81 -8.82 -2.38
CA ASP A 81 -0.20 -10.04 -1.85
C ASP A 81 -0.07 -9.89 -0.33
N VAL A 82 -1.08 -10.35 0.39
CA VAL A 82 -1.20 -10.14 1.84
C VAL A 82 -0.04 -10.77 2.60
N GLU A 83 0.40 -11.96 2.20
CA GLU A 83 1.49 -12.65 2.90
C GLU A 83 2.85 -11.95 2.69
N ARG A 84 3.13 -11.51 1.47
CA ARG A 84 4.34 -10.73 1.21
C ARG A 84 4.29 -9.35 1.84
N LEU A 85 3.13 -8.70 1.79
CA LEU A 85 2.94 -7.41 2.44
C LEU A 85 3.16 -7.54 3.96
N TYR A 86 2.62 -8.60 4.58
CA TYR A 86 2.82 -8.89 6.00
C TYR A 86 4.30 -9.11 6.32
N ASP A 87 4.98 -9.98 5.57
CA ASP A 87 6.41 -10.26 5.79
C ASP A 87 7.26 -8.98 5.63
N ASN A 88 7.00 -8.19 4.60
CA ASN A 88 7.72 -6.95 4.36
C ASN A 88 7.51 -5.93 5.50
N VAL A 89 6.27 -5.70 5.89
CA VAL A 89 5.90 -4.68 6.88
C VAL A 89 6.33 -5.08 8.29
N MET A 90 6.16 -6.35 8.66
CA MET A 90 6.41 -6.82 10.03
C MET A 90 7.86 -7.26 10.27
N ASN A 91 8.54 -7.79 9.24
CA ASN A 91 9.83 -8.47 9.45
C ASN A 91 11.00 -7.79 8.72
N ARG A 92 10.79 -7.19 7.55
CA ARG A 92 11.88 -6.69 6.70
C ARG A 92 12.07 -5.20 6.76
N TYR A 93 11.01 -4.41 6.85
CA TYR A 93 11.14 -2.97 6.90
C TYR A 93 11.77 -2.51 8.20
N LYS A 94 12.55 -1.43 8.11
CA LYS A 94 13.19 -0.77 9.24
C LYS A 94 12.62 0.63 9.36
N TYR A 95 12.18 0.98 10.57
CA TYR A 95 11.46 2.23 10.82
C TYR A 95 12.35 3.33 11.40
N GLY A 96 13.66 3.14 11.33
CA GLY A 96 14.67 4.19 11.55
C GLY A 96 14.68 4.84 12.94
N GLY A 97 14.18 4.13 13.97
CA GLY A 97 14.13 4.69 15.34
C GLY A 97 13.06 5.78 15.51
N LEU A 98 11.98 5.74 14.69
CA LEU A 98 10.84 6.64 14.83
C LEU A 98 10.15 6.59 16.21
N ASP A 99 10.41 5.55 16.97
CA ASP A 99 9.96 5.34 18.36
C ASP A 99 10.80 6.11 19.40
N THR A 100 11.90 6.77 18.99
CA THR A 100 12.70 7.60 19.89
C THR A 100 12.00 8.93 20.17
N PRO A 101 11.64 9.25 21.44
CA PRO A 101 10.95 10.49 21.76
C PRO A 101 11.76 11.75 21.42
N GLY A 102 11.07 12.77 20.91
CA GLY A 102 11.67 14.07 20.58
C GLY A 102 12.43 14.11 19.27
N LEU A 103 12.25 13.12 18.39
CA LEU A 103 12.82 13.13 17.06
C LEU A 103 12.20 14.24 16.21
N TYR A 104 13.06 15.10 15.65
CA TYR A 104 12.60 16.09 14.66
C TYR A 104 12.49 15.43 13.28
N LEU A 105 11.34 15.54 12.65
CA LEU A 105 11.07 15.08 11.31
C LEU A 105 10.66 16.26 10.41
N ASP A 106 11.33 16.42 9.30
CA ASP A 106 10.90 17.38 8.27
C ASP A 106 9.63 16.88 7.54
N GLU A 107 8.98 17.77 6.82
CA GLU A 107 7.70 17.47 6.14
C GLU A 107 7.82 16.30 5.14
N THR A 108 8.93 16.18 4.42
CA THR A 108 9.13 15.11 3.44
C THR A 108 9.25 13.76 4.12
N THR A 109 9.99 13.71 5.22
CA THR A 109 10.13 12.53 6.05
C THR A 109 8.79 12.14 6.69
N LEU A 110 8.01 13.11 7.21
CA LEU A 110 6.67 12.86 7.73
C LEU A 110 5.75 12.24 6.68
N ARG A 111 5.75 12.76 5.45
CA ARG A 111 4.97 12.17 4.34
C ARG A 111 5.37 10.73 4.05
N THR A 112 6.65 10.40 4.15
CA THR A 112 7.14 9.02 4.00
C THR A 112 6.60 8.13 5.13
N CYS A 113 6.60 8.62 6.37
CA CYS A 113 6.01 7.90 7.50
C CYS A 113 4.50 7.64 7.30
N TRP A 114 3.77 8.57 6.67
CA TRP A 114 2.36 8.38 6.33
C TRP A 114 2.12 7.24 5.35
N TYR A 115 3.01 7.03 4.36
CA TYR A 115 2.90 5.86 3.48
C TYR A 115 3.02 4.56 4.26
N HIS A 116 3.95 4.48 5.22
CA HIS A 116 4.07 3.30 6.07
C HIS A 116 2.83 3.09 6.94
N ARG A 117 2.31 4.15 7.57
CA ARG A 117 1.09 4.05 8.38
C ARG A 117 -0.12 3.57 7.55
N ARG A 118 -0.28 4.07 6.34
CA ARG A 118 -1.33 3.61 5.42
C ARG A 118 -1.15 2.15 5.02
N LEU A 119 0.09 1.68 4.85
CA LEU A 119 0.36 0.25 4.59
C LEU A 119 -0.07 -0.65 5.76
N PHE A 120 0.18 -0.24 7.00
CA PHE A 120 -0.29 -0.97 8.16
C PHE A 120 -1.83 -1.05 8.19
N ALA A 121 -2.49 0.07 7.95
CA ALA A 121 -3.94 0.12 7.90
C ALA A 121 -4.51 -0.77 6.78
N GLN A 122 -3.92 -0.72 5.60
CA GLN A 122 -4.30 -1.56 4.48
C GLN A 122 -4.11 -3.04 4.79
N LEU A 123 -2.94 -3.42 5.31
CA LEU A 123 -2.68 -4.81 5.71
C LEU A 123 -3.69 -5.30 6.74
N ALA A 124 -3.98 -4.48 7.75
CA ALA A 124 -4.99 -4.84 8.76
C ALA A 124 -6.38 -5.05 8.13
N LYS A 125 -6.80 -4.18 7.22
CA LYS A 125 -8.08 -4.32 6.49
C LYS A 125 -8.13 -5.61 5.67
N GLU A 126 -7.04 -5.98 4.98
CA GLU A 126 -6.96 -7.23 4.22
C GLU A 126 -7.08 -8.46 5.12
N LEU A 127 -6.35 -8.47 6.25
CA LEU A 127 -6.40 -9.56 7.22
C LEU A 127 -7.79 -9.71 7.85
N ILE A 128 -8.45 -8.59 8.17
CA ILE A 128 -9.84 -8.59 8.66
C ILE A 128 -10.78 -9.17 7.60
N ALA A 129 -10.63 -8.80 6.35
CA ALA A 129 -11.44 -9.33 5.25
C ALA A 129 -11.26 -10.84 5.05
N GLN A 130 -10.07 -11.37 5.37
CA GLN A 130 -9.77 -12.81 5.36
C GLN A 130 -10.19 -13.53 6.66
N GLY A 131 -10.70 -12.80 7.67
CA GLY A 131 -11.08 -13.34 8.97
C GLY A 131 -9.92 -13.51 9.94
N ASP A 132 -8.71 -13.11 9.59
CA ASP A 132 -7.52 -13.20 10.45
C ASP A 132 -7.38 -11.99 11.37
N ASN A 133 -8.31 -11.90 12.32
CA ASN A 133 -8.35 -10.79 13.26
C ASN A 133 -7.15 -10.75 14.22
N GLU A 134 -6.53 -11.88 14.50
CA GLU A 134 -5.38 -11.95 15.40
C GLU A 134 -4.13 -11.33 14.75
N ARG A 135 -3.84 -11.66 13.49
CA ARG A 135 -2.75 -10.97 12.77
C ARG A 135 -3.06 -9.49 12.56
N ALA A 136 -4.31 -9.14 12.29
CA ALA A 136 -4.71 -7.73 12.14
C ALA A 136 -4.45 -6.92 13.42
N LYS A 137 -4.80 -7.45 14.60
CA LYS A 137 -4.51 -6.81 15.89
C LYS A 137 -3.00 -6.62 16.11
N LYS A 138 -2.20 -7.63 15.79
CA LYS A 138 -0.73 -7.57 15.89
C LYS A 138 -0.15 -6.48 15.00
N VAL A 139 -0.64 -6.38 13.77
CA VAL A 139 -0.22 -5.37 12.77
C VAL A 139 -0.51 -3.96 13.29
N LEU A 140 -1.71 -3.73 13.81
CA LEU A 140 -2.10 -2.41 14.33
C LEU A 140 -1.30 -2.03 15.58
N ALA A 141 -1.10 -2.97 16.52
CA ALA A 141 -0.29 -2.74 17.71
C ALA A 141 1.17 -2.43 17.36
N TYR A 142 1.73 -3.13 16.37
CA TYR A 142 3.07 -2.88 15.90
C TYR A 142 3.19 -1.50 15.20
N ALA A 143 2.18 -1.10 14.44
CA ALA A 143 2.13 0.23 13.83
C ALA A 143 2.21 1.35 14.87
N GLU A 144 1.44 1.26 15.97
CA GLU A 144 1.48 2.22 17.07
C GLU A 144 2.87 2.28 17.74
N GLN A 145 3.53 1.13 17.85
CA GLN A 145 4.87 1.04 18.45
C GLN A 145 5.94 1.70 17.58
N VAL A 146 5.96 1.40 16.27
CA VAL A 146 7.06 1.81 15.36
C VAL A 146 6.83 3.16 14.70
N ILE A 147 5.60 3.67 14.67
CA ILE A 147 5.23 4.99 14.12
C ILE A 147 4.32 5.70 15.14
N PRO A 148 4.83 6.04 16.31
CA PRO A 148 4.03 6.63 17.38
C PRO A 148 3.56 8.05 17.05
N GLY A 149 2.38 8.41 17.55
CA GLY A 149 1.73 9.70 17.32
C GLY A 149 2.54 10.91 17.86
N TYR A 150 3.38 10.71 18.87
CA TYR A 150 4.19 11.78 19.42
C TYR A 150 5.32 12.28 18.51
N ASN A 151 5.80 11.45 17.58
CA ASN A 151 6.79 11.85 16.56
C ASN A 151 6.14 12.03 15.17
N VAL A 152 5.13 11.21 14.84
CA VAL A 152 4.40 11.29 13.60
C VAL A 152 2.94 11.63 13.91
N PRO A 153 2.53 12.90 13.90
CA PRO A 153 1.21 13.33 14.30
C PRO A 153 0.09 12.57 13.59
N GLU A 154 -0.96 12.31 14.34
CA GLU A 154 -2.16 11.68 13.85
C GLU A 154 -3.03 12.75 13.17
N THR A 155 -3.11 12.71 11.85
CA THR A 155 -3.92 13.61 11.04
C THR A 155 -4.78 12.80 10.08
N HIS A 156 -5.79 13.43 9.51
CA HIS A 156 -6.63 12.78 8.50
C HIS A 156 -5.80 12.25 7.32
N GLU A 157 -4.78 12.99 6.91
CA GLU A 157 -3.92 12.62 5.77
C GLU A 157 -2.88 11.54 6.12
N SER A 158 -2.56 11.37 7.40
CA SER A 158 -1.51 10.46 7.86
C SER A 158 -1.86 8.98 7.82
N GLY A 159 -3.11 8.61 7.44
CA GLY A 159 -3.62 7.24 7.48
C GLY A 159 -4.20 6.84 8.84
N SER A 160 -4.25 7.75 9.82
CA SER A 160 -4.82 7.46 11.15
C SER A 160 -6.32 7.17 11.11
N TYR A 161 -7.06 7.79 10.19
CA TYR A 161 -8.46 7.45 9.94
C TYR A 161 -8.65 5.99 9.53
N ASP A 162 -7.77 5.49 8.66
CA ASP A 162 -7.82 4.10 8.21
C ASP A 162 -7.50 3.12 9.33
N ILE A 163 -6.56 3.47 10.21
CA ILE A 163 -6.26 2.69 11.42
C ILE A 163 -7.44 2.67 12.39
N ALA A 164 -8.08 3.82 12.63
CA ALA A 164 -9.27 3.93 13.47
C ALA A 164 -10.41 3.04 12.93
N THR A 165 -10.62 3.06 11.61
CA THR A 165 -11.61 2.22 10.94
C THR A 165 -11.31 0.72 11.11
N ALA A 166 -10.04 0.32 11.01
CA ALA A 166 -9.63 -1.06 11.21
C ALA A 166 -9.85 -1.52 12.67
N TYR A 167 -9.55 -0.67 13.67
CA TYR A 167 -9.89 -0.95 15.06
C TYR A 167 -11.40 -1.08 15.30
N ALA A 168 -12.21 -0.21 14.69
CA ALA A 168 -13.66 -0.31 14.77
C ALA A 168 -14.19 -1.64 14.22
N ALA A 169 -13.65 -2.09 13.08
CA ALA A 169 -14.00 -3.38 12.48
C ALA A 169 -13.62 -4.58 13.37
N LEU A 170 -12.54 -4.47 14.16
CA LEU A 170 -12.12 -5.47 15.14
C LEU A 170 -12.89 -5.41 16.46
N GLY A 171 -13.84 -4.47 16.61
CA GLY A 171 -14.61 -4.27 17.85
C GLY A 171 -13.86 -3.50 18.94
N GLU A 172 -12.66 -2.99 18.67
CA GLU A 172 -11.82 -2.21 19.61
C GLU A 172 -12.30 -0.75 19.68
N LYS A 173 -13.54 -0.56 20.12
CA LYS A 173 -14.25 0.75 20.06
C LYS A 173 -13.51 1.87 20.78
N THR A 174 -12.89 1.59 21.92
CA THR A 174 -12.18 2.60 22.70
C THR A 174 -11.02 3.18 21.90
N LYS A 175 -10.18 2.32 21.31
CA LYS A 175 -9.05 2.75 20.47
C LYS A 175 -9.52 3.51 19.23
N ALA A 176 -10.55 2.99 18.56
CA ALA A 176 -11.13 3.63 17.39
C ALA A 176 -11.60 5.06 17.70
N VAL A 177 -12.31 5.26 18.81
CA VAL A 177 -12.81 6.58 19.24
C VAL A 177 -11.66 7.49 19.65
N THR A 178 -10.66 7.01 20.42
CA THR A 178 -9.51 7.82 20.80
C THR A 178 -8.79 8.38 19.58
N LEU A 179 -8.50 7.55 18.58
CA LEU A 179 -7.88 7.99 17.34
C LEU A 179 -8.77 8.96 16.56
N ALA A 180 -10.08 8.68 16.48
CA ALA A 180 -11.01 9.54 15.76
C ALA A 180 -11.14 10.94 16.37
N VAL A 181 -11.07 11.06 17.70
CA VAL A 181 -11.12 12.36 18.40
C VAL A 181 -9.89 13.22 18.09
N HIS A 182 -8.72 12.63 17.90
CA HIS A 182 -7.52 13.38 17.51
C HIS A 182 -7.57 13.89 16.06
N LEU A 183 -8.54 13.44 15.25
CA LEU A 183 -8.67 13.81 13.83
C LEU A 183 -9.67 14.97 13.59
N ILE A 184 -10.37 15.41 14.63
CA ILE A 184 -11.31 16.53 14.61
C ILE A 184 -10.60 17.80 15.05
#